data_575e75dfcfd35630a224396c2156061a
#
_entry.id   575e75dfcfd35630a224396c2156061a
#
_cell.length_a   1.000
_cell.length_b   1.000
_cell.length_c   1.000
_cell.angle_alpha   90.00
_cell.angle_beta   90.00
_cell.angle_gamma   90.00
#
_symmetry.space_group_name_H-M   'P 1'
#
loop_
_entity.id
_entity.type
_entity.pdbx_description
1 polymer ?
#
loop_
_entity_poly.entity_id
_entity_poly.type
_entity_poly.pdbx_seq_one_letter_code
_entity_poly.pdbx_strand_id
1 'polypeptide(L)'
;MAHVNVIALGLFRLDTGLHELSLEANKVKDLYPQLLQKAHETKPDTTVTQADINGCIILVNGKTARKGTKLADGDTVHLMSPVCGG
;
A
#
# COMPACT_ATOMS: atom_id res chain seq x y z
N MET A 1 -2.94 0.51 -17.71
CA MET A 1 -2.59 0.21 -16.32
C MET A 1 -3.70 -0.60 -15.66
N ALA A 2 -3.33 -1.46 -14.73
CA ALA A 2 -4.31 -2.27 -14.03
C ALA A 2 -5.02 -1.45 -12.95
N HIS A 3 -6.32 -1.64 -12.83
CA HIS A 3 -7.10 -1.09 -11.72
C HIS A 3 -7.07 -2.11 -10.58
N VAL A 4 -6.55 -1.71 -9.44
CA VAL A 4 -6.43 -2.61 -8.29
C VAL A 4 -7.12 -2.01 -7.08
N ASN A 5 -7.58 -2.89 -6.20
CA ASN A 5 -8.21 -2.51 -4.95
C ASN A 5 -7.16 -2.67 -3.84
N VAL A 6 -6.83 -1.57 -3.16
CA VAL A 6 -5.80 -1.56 -2.14
C VAL A 6 -6.44 -1.44 -0.77
N ILE A 7 -6.10 -2.34 0.12
CA ILE A 7 -6.64 -2.39 1.47
C ILE A 7 -5.50 -2.24 2.47
N ALA A 8 -5.57 -1.20 3.29
CA ALA A 8 -4.58 -0.92 4.33
C ALA A 8 -4.99 -1.62 5.63
N LEU A 9 -4.05 -2.24 6.29
CA LEU A 9 -4.29 -3.03 7.49
C LEU A 9 -3.37 -2.62 8.63
N GLY A 10 -3.79 -2.91 9.85
CA GLY A 10 -2.96 -2.77 11.04
C GLY A 10 -2.47 -1.35 11.28
N LEU A 11 -1.21 -1.24 11.70
CA LEU A 11 -0.60 0.06 11.99
C LEU A 11 -0.52 0.97 10.77
N PHE A 12 -0.31 0.38 9.61
CA PHE A 12 -0.27 1.15 8.37
C PHE A 12 -1.58 1.93 8.18
N ARG A 13 -2.71 1.26 8.43
CA ARG A 13 -4.03 1.88 8.36
C ARG A 13 -4.15 3.03 9.35
N LEU A 14 -3.68 2.84 10.58
CA LEU A 14 -3.74 3.86 11.61
C LEU A 14 -2.82 5.05 11.31
N ASP A 15 -1.62 4.76 10.84
CA ASP A 15 -0.62 5.80 10.57
C ASP A 15 -0.97 6.66 9.36
N THR A 16 -1.64 6.09 8.37
CA THR A 16 -1.95 6.80 7.13
C THR A 16 -3.40 7.27 7.05
N GLY A 17 -4.28 6.70 7.87
CA GLY A 17 -5.72 6.95 7.75
C GLY A 17 -6.35 6.26 6.56
N LEU A 18 -5.59 5.53 5.78
CA LEU A 18 -6.10 4.83 4.60
C LEU A 18 -6.81 3.55 5.03
N HIS A 19 -7.90 3.22 4.34
CA HIS A 19 -8.66 2.00 4.58
C HIS A 19 -8.68 1.16 3.31
N GLU A 20 -9.49 1.55 2.36
CA GLU A 20 -9.63 0.86 1.09
C GLU A 20 -9.70 1.91 0.00
N LEU A 21 -8.92 1.72 -1.06
CA LEU A 21 -8.89 2.67 -2.15
C LEU A 21 -8.58 1.95 -3.46
N SER A 22 -9.01 2.56 -4.56
CA SER A 22 -8.74 2.05 -5.90
C SER A 22 -7.61 2.84 -6.52
N LEU A 23 -6.59 2.15 -7.01
CA LEU A 23 -5.45 2.78 -7.65
C LEU A 23 -5.16 2.09 -8.97
N GLU A 24 -4.39 2.76 -9.81
CA GLU A 24 -3.94 2.20 -11.07
C GLU A 24 -2.44 1.99 -11.03
N ALA A 25 -1.99 0.81 -11.44
CA ALA A 25 -0.57 0.50 -11.45
C ALA A 25 -0.29 -0.72 -12.32
N ASN A 26 0.89 -0.79 -12.89
CA ASN A 26 1.33 -1.97 -13.63
C ASN A 26 2.04 -2.96 -12.71
N LYS A 27 2.78 -2.44 -11.75
CA LYS A 27 3.53 -3.24 -10.78
C LYS A 27 3.29 -2.68 -9.39
N VAL A 28 3.57 -3.51 -8.39
CA VAL A 28 3.42 -3.12 -6.98
C VAL A 28 4.15 -1.82 -6.67
N LYS A 29 5.38 -1.65 -7.18
CA LYS A 29 6.16 -0.45 -6.90
C LYS A 29 5.49 0.84 -7.39
N ASP A 30 4.63 0.76 -8.37
CA ASP A 30 3.92 1.92 -8.90
C ASP A 30 2.87 2.44 -7.92
N LEU A 31 2.53 1.65 -6.92
CA LEU A 31 1.59 2.05 -5.87
C LEU A 31 2.25 2.93 -4.81
N TYR A 32 3.55 2.77 -4.59
CA TYR A 32 4.24 3.41 -3.47
C TYR A 32 4.11 4.94 -3.45
N PRO A 33 4.42 5.65 -4.54
CA PRO A 33 4.28 7.12 -4.52
C PRO A 33 2.83 7.55 -4.41
N GLN A 34 1.91 6.80 -5.00
CA GLN A 34 0.49 7.10 -4.89
C GLN A 34 0.01 6.94 -3.45
N LEU A 35 0.50 5.92 -2.76
CA LEU A 35 0.12 5.68 -1.37
C LEU A 35 0.62 6.80 -0.45
N LEU A 36 1.82 7.28 -0.69
CA LEU A 36 2.35 8.40 0.10
C LEU A 36 1.50 9.65 -0.09
N GLN A 37 1.17 9.95 -1.34
CA GLN A 37 0.31 11.09 -1.65
C GLN A 37 -1.04 10.98 -0.98
N LYS A 38 -1.67 9.81 -1.09
CA LYS A 38 -2.98 9.55 -0.48
C LYS A 38 -2.93 9.63 1.05
N ALA A 39 -1.85 9.16 1.64
CA ALA A 39 -1.67 9.24 3.09
C ALA A 39 -1.64 10.70 3.56
N HIS A 40 -0.90 11.54 2.86
CA HIS A 40 -0.83 12.97 3.21
C HIS A 40 -2.13 13.71 2.95
N GLU A 41 -2.89 13.28 1.94
CA GLU A 41 -4.21 13.85 1.68
C GLU A 41 -5.23 13.45 2.76
N THR A 42 -5.17 12.20 3.19
CA THR A 42 -6.13 11.65 4.14
C THR A 42 -5.81 12.04 5.58
N LYS A 43 -4.53 12.06 5.90
CA LYS A 43 -4.04 12.40 7.24
C LYS A 43 -2.86 13.35 7.11
N PRO A 44 -3.12 14.67 7.00
CA PRO A 44 -2.06 15.66 6.74
C PRO A 44 -0.94 15.67 7.78
N ASP A 45 -1.22 15.25 9.00
CA ASP A 45 -0.24 15.20 10.08
C ASP A 45 0.48 13.85 10.18
N THR A 46 0.28 12.97 9.21
CA THR A 46 0.96 11.67 9.24
C THR A 46 2.48 11.85 9.18
N THR A 47 3.20 11.01 9.92
CA THR A 47 4.65 10.99 9.91
C THR A 47 5.20 9.91 8.98
N VAL A 48 4.31 9.23 8.24
CA VAL A 48 4.73 8.16 7.35
C VAL A 48 5.62 8.72 6.24
N THR A 49 6.68 7.98 5.91
CA THR A 49 7.62 8.36 4.86
C THR A 49 7.54 7.37 3.71
N GLN A 50 8.18 7.71 2.58
CA GLN A 50 8.26 6.80 1.45
C GLN A 50 8.94 5.49 1.84
N ALA A 51 9.97 5.57 2.70
CA ALA A 51 10.67 4.37 3.16
C ALA A 51 9.74 3.46 3.97
N ASP A 52 8.86 4.06 4.78
CA ASP A 52 7.88 3.28 5.56
C ASP A 52 6.93 2.52 4.63
N ILE A 53 6.47 3.18 3.58
CA ILE A 53 5.56 2.57 2.62
C ILE A 53 6.27 1.48 1.83
N ASN A 54 7.48 1.75 1.36
CA ASN A 54 8.26 0.79 0.59
C ASN A 54 8.62 -0.45 1.40
N GLY A 55 8.65 -0.33 2.73
CA GLY A 55 8.95 -1.44 3.63
C GLY A 55 7.74 -2.27 4.04
N CYS A 56 6.54 -1.90 3.60
CA CYS A 56 5.32 -2.62 3.98
C CYS A 56 5.30 -4.05 3.43
N ILE A 57 4.63 -4.92 4.17
CA ILE A 57 4.32 -6.26 3.70
C ILE A 57 3.16 -6.13 2.71
N ILE A 58 3.33 -6.71 1.54
CA ILE A 58 2.34 -6.62 0.48
C ILE A 58 1.87 -8.02 0.08
N LEU A 59 0.54 -8.19 0.06
CA LEU A 59 -0.09 -9.40 -0.44
C LEU A 59 -0.95 -9.03 -1.64
N VAL A 60 -0.79 -9.77 -2.73
CA VAL A 60 -1.64 -9.62 -3.92
C VAL A 60 -2.49 -10.87 -4.02
N ASN A 61 -3.80 -10.70 -3.88
CA ASN A 61 -4.75 -11.82 -3.88
C ASN A 61 -4.37 -12.90 -2.85
N GLY A 62 -3.89 -12.45 -1.68
CA GLY A 62 -3.54 -13.33 -0.58
C GLY A 62 -2.15 -13.94 -0.64
N LYS A 63 -1.37 -13.62 -1.66
CA LYS A 63 0.01 -14.14 -1.80
C LYS A 63 1.02 -13.04 -1.59
N THR A 64 2.10 -13.35 -0.88
CA THR A 64 3.19 -12.40 -0.66
C THR A 64 3.75 -11.93 -2.01
N ALA A 65 3.88 -10.62 -2.15
CA ALA A 65 4.35 -10.01 -3.37
C ALA A 65 5.57 -9.13 -3.11
N ARG A 66 6.26 -8.79 -4.18
CA ARG A 66 7.43 -7.91 -4.15
C ARG A 66 7.15 -6.68 -4.99
N LYS A 67 8.01 -5.67 -4.86
CA LYS A 67 7.86 -4.42 -5.62
C LYS A 67 7.78 -4.63 -7.13
N GLY A 68 8.42 -5.67 -7.65
CA GLY A 68 8.41 -5.96 -9.08
C GLY A 68 7.25 -6.84 -9.55
N THR A 69 6.38 -7.27 -8.64
CA THR A 69 5.24 -8.12 -9.00
C THR A 69 4.28 -7.35 -9.89
N LYS A 70 3.88 -7.98 -11.01
CA LYS A 70 2.93 -7.39 -11.95
C LYS A 70 1.52 -7.49 -11.40
N LEU A 71 0.73 -6.47 -11.69
CA LEU A 71 -0.66 -6.38 -11.27
C LEU A 71 -1.59 -6.54 -12.47
N ALA A 72 -2.77 -7.10 -12.22
CA ALA A 72 -3.82 -7.26 -13.22
C ALA A 72 -5.09 -6.58 -12.72
N ASP A 73 -5.98 -6.24 -13.66
CA ASP A 73 -7.26 -5.64 -13.31
C ASP A 73 -8.02 -6.52 -12.32
N GLY A 74 -8.54 -5.89 -11.29
CA GLY A 74 -9.32 -6.58 -10.28
C GLY A 74 -8.51 -7.18 -9.15
N ASP A 75 -7.18 -7.09 -9.19
CA ASP A 75 -6.35 -7.60 -8.10
C ASP A 75 -6.64 -6.85 -6.81
N THR A 76 -6.61 -7.60 -5.70
CA THR A 76 -6.73 -7.04 -4.37
C THR A 76 -5.36 -7.03 -3.71
N VAL A 77 -4.92 -5.85 -3.30
CA VAL A 77 -3.61 -5.66 -2.68
C VAL A 77 -3.80 -5.29 -1.21
N HIS A 78 -3.26 -6.11 -0.34
CA HIS A 78 -3.26 -5.82 1.09
C HIS A 78 -1.90 -5.27 1.50
N LEU A 79 -1.91 -4.19 2.26
CA LEU A 79 -0.71 -3.54 2.76
C LEU A 79 -0.74 -3.49 4.27
N MET A 80 0.35 -3.90 4.89
CA MET A 80 0.47 -3.80 6.34
C MET A 80 1.90 -3.45 6.70
N SER A 81 2.07 -2.64 7.76
CA SER A 81 3.39 -2.33 8.28
C SER A 81 4.03 -3.60 8.81
N PRO A 82 5.33 -3.79 8.57
CA PRO A 82 6.00 -4.92 9.16
C PRO A 82 5.92 -4.82 10.67
N VAL A 83 5.53 -5.91 11.31
CA VAL A 83 5.57 -5.96 12.75
C VAL A 83 7.02 -6.14 13.13
N CYS A 84 7.66 -5.03 13.40
CA CYS A 84 9.00 -5.12 13.96
C CYS A 84 8.85 -5.67 15.34
N GLY A 85 9.42 -6.82 15.59
CA GLY A 85 9.45 -7.40 16.92
C GLY A 85 10.27 -6.54 17.87
N GLY A 86 10.47 -5.38 17.48
CA GLY A 86 11.16 -4.42 18.32
C GLY A 86 10.63 -3.10 17.96
#